data_481ea86ff44cf4d270b0fe7b26fa726e
#
_entry.id   481ea86ff44cf4d270b0fe7b26fa726e
#
_cell.length_a   1.000
_cell.length_b   1.000
_cell.length_c   1.000
_cell.angle_alpha   90.00
_cell.angle_beta   90.00
_cell.angle_gamma   90.00
#
_symmetry.space_group_name_H-M   'P 1'
#
loop_
_entity.id
_entity.type
_entity.pdbx_description
1 polymer ?
#
loop_
_entity_poly.entity_id
_entity_poly.type
_entity_poly.pdbx_seq_one_letter_code
_entity_poly.pdbx_strand_id
1 'polypeptide(L)'
;MIKRKICVVTGTRAEYGLLYWLLKEIESSKELQLQLIATGMHLSPEFGLTYKEIEKDFSIDKKIEMQLTSDSDVDISKSMGYAQASFAQAFDELKPDIIVVLGDRYE
;
A
#
# COMPACT_ATOMS: atom_id res chain seq x y z
N MET A 1 16.62 21.25 1.36
CA MET A 1 15.50 21.21 0.41
C MET A 1 14.43 20.24 0.94
N ILE A 2 13.19 20.69 0.95
CA ILE A 2 12.07 19.85 1.42
C ILE A 2 11.69 18.88 0.30
N LYS A 3 11.75 17.57 0.59
CA LYS A 3 11.36 16.55 -0.36
C LYS A 3 9.84 16.42 -0.41
N ARG A 4 9.28 16.20 -1.60
CA ARG A 4 7.88 15.84 -1.74
C ARG A 4 7.71 14.38 -1.35
N LYS A 5 6.68 14.10 -0.56
CA LYS A 5 6.38 12.76 -0.08
C LYS A 5 5.41 12.08 -1.04
N ILE A 6 5.86 10.99 -1.65
CA ILE A 6 5.05 10.21 -2.58
C ILE A 6 4.70 8.90 -1.88
N CYS A 7 3.42 8.74 -1.56
CA CYS A 7 2.93 7.52 -0.91
C CYS A 7 2.39 6.58 -1.99
N VAL A 8 2.95 5.38 -2.08
CA VAL A 8 2.52 4.36 -3.02
C VAL A 8 1.81 3.26 -2.24
N VAL A 9 0.61 2.90 -2.68
CA VAL A 9 -0.19 1.84 -2.06
C VAL A 9 -0.16 0.62 -2.98
N THR A 10 0.22 -0.54 -2.44
CA THR A 10 0.23 -1.79 -3.18
C THR A 10 -0.56 -2.85 -2.43
N GLY A 11 -1.49 -3.52 -3.12
CA GLY A 11 -2.40 -4.50 -2.53
C GLY A 11 -2.14 -5.93 -2.96
N THR A 12 -1.40 -6.16 -4.04
CA THR A 12 -1.12 -7.50 -4.54
C THR A 12 0.30 -7.59 -5.09
N ARG A 13 0.80 -8.82 -5.20
CA ARG A 13 2.11 -9.07 -5.79
C ARG A 13 2.18 -8.58 -7.24
N ALA A 14 1.10 -8.74 -8.00
CA ALA A 14 1.05 -8.28 -9.39
C ALA A 14 1.18 -6.76 -9.46
N GLU A 15 0.48 -6.04 -8.58
CA GLU A 15 0.60 -4.58 -8.52
C GLU A 15 2.02 -4.15 -8.15
N TYR A 16 2.62 -4.83 -7.18
CA TYR A 16 4.00 -4.53 -6.79
C TYR A 16 4.96 -4.72 -7.97
N GLY A 17 4.78 -5.79 -8.75
CA GLY A 17 5.60 -6.02 -9.93
C GLY A 17 5.49 -4.89 -10.95
N LEU A 18 4.28 -4.39 -11.17
CA LEU A 18 4.05 -3.25 -12.08
C LEU A 18 4.63 -1.94 -11.52
N LEU A 19 4.61 -1.77 -10.20
CA LEU A 19 5.06 -0.54 -9.55
C LEU A 19 6.56 -0.53 -9.25
N TYR A 20 7.24 -1.68 -9.38
CA TYR A 20 8.61 -1.83 -8.91
C TYR A 20 9.57 -0.74 -9.43
N TRP A 21 9.55 -0.48 -10.73
CA TRP A 21 10.46 0.52 -11.30
C TRP A 21 10.08 1.94 -10.90
N LEU A 22 8.77 2.21 -10.73
CA LEU A 22 8.33 3.49 -10.20
C LEU A 22 8.85 3.69 -8.77
N LEU A 23 8.77 2.65 -7.94
CA LEU A 23 9.29 2.70 -6.57
C LEU A 23 10.79 2.97 -6.56
N LYS A 24 11.55 2.32 -7.45
CA LYS A 24 12.99 2.52 -7.58
C LYS A 24 13.32 3.95 -7.99
N GLU A 25 12.57 4.50 -8.95
CA GLU A 25 12.76 5.88 -9.39
C GLU A 25 12.50 6.88 -8.27
N ILE A 26 11.42 6.69 -7.52
CA ILE A 26 11.10 7.58 -6.40
C ILE A 26 12.18 7.49 -5.32
N GLU A 27 12.60 6.28 -4.98
CA GLU A 27 13.59 6.08 -3.93
C GLU A 27 14.95 6.70 -4.29
N SER A 28 15.33 6.64 -5.56
CA SER A 28 16.61 7.17 -6.03
C SER A 28 16.60 8.68 -6.28
N SER A 29 15.41 9.30 -6.29
CA SER A 29 15.32 10.75 -6.52
C SER A 29 15.71 11.53 -5.29
N LYS A 30 16.51 12.58 -5.48
CA LYS A 30 16.91 13.46 -4.39
C LYS A 30 15.80 14.43 -3.99
N GLU A 31 14.79 14.60 -4.84
CA GLU A 31 13.70 15.55 -4.62
C GLU A 31 12.45 14.90 -4.05
N LEU A 32 12.38 13.56 -4.04
CA LEU A 32 11.22 12.81 -3.62
C LEU A 32 11.54 11.90 -2.44
N GLN A 33 10.56 11.72 -1.57
CA GLN A 33 10.65 10.77 -0.47
C GLN A 33 9.60 9.69 -0.69
N LEU A 34 10.03 8.43 -0.75
CA LEU A 34 9.12 7.31 -0.90
C LEU A 34 8.47 6.96 0.44
N GLN A 35 7.14 6.81 0.41
CA GLN A 35 6.36 6.21 1.49
C GLN A 35 5.63 5.02 0.88
N LEU A 36 5.62 3.89 1.56
CA LEU A 36 5.07 2.66 1.01
C LEU A 36 4.06 2.04 1.97
N ILE A 37 2.86 1.77 1.48
CA ILE A 37 1.83 1.07 2.24
C ILE A 37 1.53 -0.26 1.56
N ALA A 38 1.64 -1.35 2.30
CA ALA A 38 1.24 -2.67 1.85
C ALA A 38 -0.11 -3.02 2.46
N THR A 39 -1.04 -3.52 1.66
CA THR A 39 -2.39 -3.86 2.09
C THR A 39 -2.89 -5.08 1.32
N GLY A 40 -4.11 -5.53 1.61
CA GLY A 40 -4.79 -6.58 0.87
C GLY A 40 -4.05 -7.91 0.89
N MET A 41 -3.83 -8.48 -0.29
CA MET A 41 -3.23 -9.81 -0.42
C MET A 41 -1.80 -9.91 0.09
N HIS A 42 -1.05 -8.80 0.13
CA HIS A 42 0.31 -8.82 0.67
C HIS A 42 0.36 -9.28 2.11
N LEU A 43 -0.70 -9.08 2.87
CA LEU A 43 -0.76 -9.38 4.29
C LEU A 43 -1.52 -10.69 4.56
N SER A 44 -1.96 -11.40 3.53
CA SER A 44 -2.72 -12.63 3.68
C SER A 44 -1.81 -13.86 3.69
N PRO A 45 -1.92 -14.73 4.72
CA PRO A 45 -1.18 -16.00 4.72
C PRO A 45 -1.54 -16.90 3.55
N GLU A 46 -2.76 -16.82 3.02
CA GLU A 46 -3.20 -17.60 1.87
C GLU A 46 -2.37 -17.33 0.62
N PHE A 47 -1.83 -16.13 0.51
CA PHE A 47 -1.02 -15.71 -0.63
C PHE A 47 0.47 -15.62 -0.28
N GLY A 48 0.89 -16.29 0.81
CA GLY A 48 2.30 -16.41 1.18
C GLY A 48 2.91 -15.19 1.83
N LEU A 49 2.09 -14.24 2.34
CA LEU A 49 2.59 -13.04 3.00
C LEU A 49 3.59 -12.30 2.11
N THR A 50 3.14 -11.94 0.90
CA THR A 50 4.02 -11.36 -0.13
C THR A 50 4.66 -10.03 0.26
N TYR A 51 4.20 -9.38 1.34
CA TYR A 51 4.87 -8.18 1.86
C TYR A 51 6.35 -8.45 2.20
N LYS A 52 6.70 -9.69 2.50
CA LYS A 52 8.09 -10.06 2.79
C LYS A 52 9.00 -9.91 1.58
N GLU A 53 8.46 -10.08 0.38
CA GLU A 53 9.22 -9.84 -0.85
C GLU A 53 9.50 -8.35 -1.03
N ILE A 54 8.54 -7.51 -0.67
CA ILE A 54 8.70 -6.06 -0.75
C ILE A 54 9.78 -5.61 0.22
N GLU A 55 9.79 -6.15 1.43
CA GLU A 55 10.75 -5.76 2.47
C GLU A 55 12.21 -6.08 2.10
N LYS A 56 12.44 -6.95 1.13
CA LYS A 56 13.79 -7.22 0.63
C LYS A 56 14.36 -6.05 -0.18
N ASP A 57 13.49 -5.27 -0.80
CA ASP A 57 13.88 -4.19 -1.70
C ASP A 57 13.58 -2.80 -1.13
N PHE A 58 12.55 -2.67 -0.32
CA PHE A 58 12.08 -1.38 0.20
C PHE A 58 11.63 -1.50 1.64
N SER A 59 11.61 -0.36 2.36
CA SER A 59 11.00 -0.30 3.68
C SER A 59 9.50 -0.02 3.55
N ILE A 60 8.68 -0.79 4.27
CA ILE A 60 7.23 -0.58 4.29
C ILE A 60 6.91 0.32 5.49
N ASP A 61 6.32 1.48 5.21
CA ASP A 61 5.98 2.44 6.27
C ASP A 61 4.75 2.03 7.06
N LYS A 62 3.74 1.47 6.39
CA LYS A 62 2.50 1.01 7.03
C LYS A 62 2.01 -0.28 6.38
N LYS A 63 1.46 -1.18 7.20
CA LYS A 63 0.77 -2.39 6.76
C LYS A 63 -0.68 -2.26 7.18
N ILE A 64 -1.60 -2.26 6.22
CA ILE A 64 -3.03 -2.08 6.49
C ILE A 64 -3.78 -3.35 6.10
N GLU A 65 -4.35 -4.04 7.09
CA GLU A 65 -5.13 -5.24 6.85
C GLU A 65 -6.55 -4.86 6.43
N MET A 66 -7.09 -5.60 5.45
CA MET A 66 -8.46 -5.39 4.98
C MET A 66 -9.51 -6.07 5.86
N GLN A 67 -9.10 -7.04 6.67
CA GLN A 67 -9.99 -7.81 7.55
C GLN A 67 -11.17 -8.44 6.81
N LEU A 68 -10.91 -8.97 5.62
CA LEU A 68 -11.92 -9.62 4.80
C LEU A 68 -12.18 -11.04 5.33
N THR A 69 -13.43 -11.33 5.73
CA THR A 69 -13.81 -12.63 6.28
C THR A 69 -14.52 -13.53 5.27
N SER A 70 -15.10 -12.95 4.23
CA SER A 70 -15.75 -13.71 3.16
C SER A 70 -15.88 -12.86 1.90
N ASP A 71 -16.38 -13.45 0.81
CA ASP A 71 -16.63 -12.76 -0.45
C ASP A 71 -18.02 -12.13 -0.53
N SER A 72 -18.81 -12.15 0.56
CA SER A 72 -20.13 -11.54 0.54
C SER A 72 -20.05 -10.03 0.37
N ASP A 73 -21.07 -9.43 -0.24
CA ASP A 73 -21.12 -7.99 -0.45
C ASP A 73 -21.02 -7.22 0.88
N VAL A 74 -21.65 -7.75 1.93
CA VAL A 74 -21.63 -7.12 3.26
C VAL A 74 -20.21 -7.14 3.82
N ASP A 75 -19.52 -8.27 3.76
CA ASP A 75 -18.17 -8.39 4.32
C ASP A 75 -17.15 -7.57 3.52
N ILE A 76 -17.31 -7.52 2.19
CA ILE A 76 -16.47 -6.65 1.35
C ILE A 76 -16.68 -5.19 1.73
N SER A 77 -17.92 -4.77 1.91
CA SER A 77 -18.23 -3.39 2.30
C SER A 77 -17.66 -3.04 3.68
N LYS A 78 -17.74 -3.97 4.64
CA LYS A 78 -17.15 -3.76 5.96
C LYS A 78 -15.64 -3.67 5.89
N SER A 79 -15.01 -4.51 5.07
CA SER A 79 -13.57 -4.51 4.85
C SER A 79 -13.12 -3.18 4.26
N MET A 80 -13.85 -2.66 3.29
CA MET A 80 -13.55 -1.35 2.69
C MET A 80 -13.68 -0.23 3.72
N GLY A 81 -14.71 -0.27 4.56
CA GLY A 81 -14.89 0.72 5.63
C GLY A 81 -13.76 0.69 6.64
N TYR A 82 -13.35 -0.50 7.05
CA TYR A 82 -12.21 -0.66 7.95
C TYR A 82 -10.93 -0.13 7.32
N ALA A 83 -10.68 -0.48 6.06
CA ALA A 83 -9.51 -0.02 5.34
C ALA A 83 -9.52 1.50 5.19
N GLN A 84 -10.66 2.10 4.88
CA GLN A 84 -10.77 3.54 4.72
C GLN A 84 -10.38 4.26 6.02
N ALA A 85 -10.85 3.78 7.16
CA ALA A 85 -10.49 4.37 8.46
C ALA A 85 -8.98 4.22 8.74
N SER A 86 -8.42 3.04 8.44
CA SER A 86 -7.00 2.77 8.64
C SER A 86 -6.12 3.62 7.73
N PHE A 87 -6.52 3.80 6.46
CA PHE A 87 -5.81 4.66 5.52
C PHE A 87 -5.87 6.12 5.94
N ALA A 88 -7.01 6.59 6.42
CA ALA A 88 -7.14 7.97 6.91
C ALA A 88 -6.13 8.24 8.02
N GLN A 89 -6.01 7.31 8.98
CA GLN A 89 -5.03 7.43 10.05
C GLN A 89 -3.59 7.39 9.52
N ALA A 90 -3.29 6.46 8.61
CA ALA A 90 -1.96 6.34 8.03
C ALA A 90 -1.57 7.61 7.28
N PHE A 91 -2.48 8.18 6.48
CA PHE A 91 -2.19 9.40 5.74
C PHE A 91 -2.02 10.60 6.67
N ASP A 92 -2.73 10.65 7.78
CA ASP A 92 -2.54 11.69 8.79
C ASP A 92 -1.14 11.61 9.42
N GLU A 93 -0.64 10.40 9.65
CA GLU A 93 0.69 10.18 10.20
C GLU A 93 1.80 10.43 9.18
N LEU A 94 1.62 9.96 7.94
CA LEU A 94 2.63 10.07 6.88
C LEU A 94 2.61 11.41 6.17
N LYS A 95 1.45 12.05 6.09
CA LYS A 95 1.23 13.36 5.44
C LYS A 95 1.83 13.42 4.03
N PRO A 96 1.42 12.51 3.13
CA PRO A 96 1.96 12.51 1.79
C PRO A 96 1.48 13.71 0.97
N ASP A 97 2.31 14.14 0.03
CA ASP A 97 1.93 15.19 -0.93
C ASP A 97 1.16 14.59 -2.09
N ILE A 98 1.52 13.37 -2.50
CA ILE A 98 0.88 12.65 -3.60
C ILE A 98 0.68 11.20 -3.20
N ILE A 99 -0.48 10.63 -3.54
CA ILE A 99 -0.80 9.22 -3.32
C ILE A 99 -0.93 8.54 -4.68
N VAL A 100 -0.20 7.43 -4.87
CA VAL A 100 -0.22 6.65 -6.11
C VAL A 100 -0.87 5.30 -5.84
N VAL A 101 -1.89 4.97 -6.62
CA VAL A 101 -2.59 3.69 -6.52
C VAL A 101 -2.82 3.14 -7.93
N LEU A 102 -2.93 1.81 -8.05
CA LEU A 102 -3.46 1.18 -9.24
C LEU A 102 -4.97 0.99 -9.05
N GLY A 103 -5.76 1.38 -10.02
CA GLY A 103 -7.20 1.53 -9.85
C GLY A 103 -8.06 0.32 -10.18
N ASP A 104 -7.52 -0.89 -10.14
CA ASP A 104 -8.23 -2.09 -10.55
C ASP A 104 -8.77 -2.94 -9.39
N ARG A 105 -8.66 -2.48 -8.15
CA ARG A 105 -9.10 -3.20 -6.96
C ARG A 105 -9.86 -2.29 -6.01
N TYR A 106 -10.64 -2.88 -5.11
CA TYR A 106 -11.44 -2.09 -4.18
C TYR A 106 -10.66 -1.51 -3.00
N GLU A 107 -9.48 -2.02 -2.73
CA GLU A 107 -8.60 -1.42 -1.71
C GLU A 107 -8.16 -0.04 -2.13
#